data_59dca7df4629bcce6a78692fca477ce4
#
_entry.id   59dca7df4629bcce6a78692fca477ce4
#
_cell.length_a   1.000
_cell.length_b   1.000
_cell.length_c   1.000
_cell.angle_alpha   90.00
_cell.angle_beta   90.00
_cell.angle_gamma   90.00
#
_symmetry.space_group_name_H-M   'P 1'
#
loop_
_entity.id
_entity.type
_entity.pdbx_description
1 polymer ?
#
loop_
_entity_poly.entity_id
_entity_poly.type
_entity_poly.pdbx_seq_one_letter_code
_entity_poly.pdbx_strand_id
1 'polypeptide(L)'
;IIEEKEVLDESLAEKNIKATLYSFVGEQSQIPPMYSAIKVNGKKLYEYARKNQEVKLTPRKITIYSIELIDIYPENKQIIFEVSCSKGTYIRSLCEDIAKKLNTVGYMKELSRISVGQFDISNSITIEDLEKNKNSDEFINKHFITIEDYFKSLNENNKIYLENSKIPLFLNGVKLTFPLSDGLYRIYDKNNYFIGIGMVKNTLLKREIIVEKDS
;
A
#
# COMPACT_ATOMS: atom_id res chain seq x y z
N ILE A 1 22.69 -18.52 -5.29
CA ILE A 1 24.05 -18.21 -4.83
C ILE A 1 23.88 -17.38 -3.57
N ILE A 2 24.39 -17.86 -2.43
CA ILE A 2 24.46 -17.07 -1.20
C ILE A 2 25.81 -16.36 -1.27
N GLU A 3 25.78 -15.03 -1.37
CA GLU A 3 27.00 -14.23 -1.25
C GLU A 3 27.23 -13.93 0.23
N GLU A 4 28.41 -14.25 0.72
CA GLU A 4 28.88 -13.84 2.04
C GLU A 4 29.97 -12.78 1.85
N LYS A 5 29.90 -11.71 2.62
CA LYS A 5 30.90 -10.66 2.61
C LYS A 5 31.30 -10.34 4.04
N GLU A 6 32.62 -10.28 4.26
CA GLU A 6 33.15 -9.84 5.54
C GLU A 6 32.78 -8.37 5.78
N VAL A 7 32.24 -8.07 6.93
CA VAL A 7 31.77 -6.72 7.29
C VAL A 7 32.82 -6.08 8.18
N LEU A 8 33.30 -4.91 7.78
CA LEU A 8 34.16 -4.12 8.65
C LEU A 8 33.34 -3.55 9.82
N ASP A 9 33.78 -3.73 11.04
CA ASP A 9 33.08 -3.28 12.26
C ASP A 9 32.71 -1.79 12.22
N GLU A 10 33.55 -0.95 11.61
CA GLU A 10 33.27 0.47 11.44
C GLU A 10 32.03 0.76 10.60
N SER A 11 31.72 -0.10 9.61
CA SER A 11 30.54 0.10 8.76
C SER A 11 29.23 -0.20 9.50
N LEU A 12 29.28 -1.01 10.55
CA LEU A 12 28.18 -1.36 11.43
C LEU A 12 28.05 -0.46 12.65
N ALA A 13 28.91 0.56 12.80
CA ALA A 13 28.73 1.56 13.83
C ALA A 13 27.36 2.24 13.68
N GLU A 14 26.62 2.41 14.76
CA GLU A 14 25.27 2.97 14.77
C GLU A 14 25.17 4.28 13.99
N LYS A 15 26.16 5.17 14.11
CA LYS A 15 26.23 6.43 13.38
C LYS A 15 26.22 6.22 11.87
N ASN A 16 26.97 5.25 11.37
CA ASN A 16 27.06 4.96 9.94
C ASN A 16 25.77 4.31 9.41
N ILE A 17 25.16 3.45 10.21
CA ILE A 17 23.85 2.84 9.90
C ILE A 17 22.79 3.94 9.81
N LYS A 18 22.68 4.83 10.83
CA LYS A 18 21.73 5.94 10.82
C LYS A 18 21.93 6.87 9.62
N ALA A 19 23.17 7.25 9.33
CA ALA A 19 23.49 8.10 8.19
C ALA A 19 23.11 7.44 6.86
N THR A 20 23.37 6.13 6.73
CA THR A 20 23.01 5.35 5.55
C THR A 20 21.49 5.28 5.38
N LEU A 21 20.75 4.93 6.42
CA LEU A 21 19.29 4.89 6.39
C LEU A 21 18.72 6.25 5.97
N TYR A 22 19.13 7.33 6.64
CA TYR A 22 18.66 8.67 6.33
C TYR A 22 18.91 9.09 4.88
N SER A 23 20.00 8.61 4.26
CA SER A 23 20.33 8.91 2.87
C SER A 23 19.35 8.31 1.83
N PHE A 24 18.44 7.46 2.26
CA PHE A 24 17.35 6.92 1.42
C PHE A 24 16.06 7.75 1.49
N VAL A 25 15.97 8.76 2.36
CA VAL A 25 14.79 9.63 2.43
C VAL A 25 14.68 10.47 1.16
N GLY A 26 13.46 10.59 0.63
CA GLY A 26 13.15 11.32 -0.59
C GLY A 26 12.81 10.44 -1.78
N GLU A 27 12.83 11.03 -2.97
CA GLU A 27 12.58 10.29 -4.23
C GLU A 27 13.75 9.39 -4.56
N GLN A 28 13.43 8.12 -4.86
CA GLN A 28 14.40 7.08 -5.22
C GLN A 28 14.00 6.41 -6.52
N SER A 29 15.00 5.80 -7.17
CA SER A 29 14.79 4.94 -8.33
C SER A 29 15.13 3.51 -7.93
N GLN A 30 14.12 2.67 -7.72
CA GLN A 30 14.27 1.31 -7.22
C GLN A 30 14.07 0.29 -8.33
N ILE A 31 14.97 -0.68 -8.42
CA ILE A 31 14.80 -1.86 -9.27
C ILE A 31 13.93 -2.87 -8.51
N PRO A 32 12.75 -3.25 -9.05
CA PRO A 32 11.90 -4.23 -8.38
C PRO A 32 12.58 -5.61 -8.36
N PRO A 33 12.31 -6.44 -7.33
CA PRO A 33 12.89 -7.77 -7.27
C PRO A 33 12.27 -8.68 -8.34
N MET A 34 13.05 -9.63 -8.85
CA MET A 34 12.58 -10.64 -9.82
C MET A 34 11.38 -11.45 -9.30
N TYR A 35 11.36 -11.76 -8.00
CA TYR A 35 10.21 -12.42 -7.35
C TYR A 35 9.13 -11.41 -6.98
N SER A 36 8.48 -10.82 -8.00
CA SER A 36 7.36 -9.90 -7.84
C SER A 36 6.23 -10.18 -8.83
N ALA A 37 5.04 -9.63 -8.56
CA ALA A 37 3.87 -9.75 -9.43
C ALA A 37 3.82 -8.72 -10.56
N ILE A 38 4.87 -7.93 -10.74
CA ILE A 38 4.99 -6.99 -11.85
C ILE A 38 4.95 -7.74 -13.17
N LYS A 39 4.17 -7.23 -14.12
CA LYS A 39 4.08 -7.81 -15.46
C LYS A 39 5.09 -7.13 -16.41
N VAL A 40 5.84 -7.96 -17.14
CA VAL A 40 6.69 -7.57 -18.28
C VAL A 40 6.32 -8.48 -19.44
N ASN A 41 6.02 -7.91 -20.59
CA ASN A 41 5.57 -8.67 -21.77
C ASN A 41 4.40 -9.62 -21.48
N GLY A 42 3.45 -9.19 -20.64
CA GLY A 42 2.25 -9.94 -20.28
C GLY A 42 2.42 -11.02 -19.21
N LYS A 43 3.65 -11.37 -18.82
CA LYS A 43 3.96 -12.37 -17.79
C LYS A 43 4.47 -11.70 -16.51
N LYS A 44 4.21 -12.30 -15.36
CA LYS A 44 4.70 -11.80 -14.06
C LYS A 44 6.20 -12.11 -13.88
N LEU A 45 6.95 -11.21 -13.24
CA LEU A 45 8.40 -11.36 -13.06
C LEU A 45 8.77 -12.66 -12.36
N TYR A 46 7.99 -13.11 -11.36
CA TYR A 46 8.27 -14.38 -10.69
C TYR A 46 8.19 -15.61 -11.62
N GLU A 47 7.43 -15.53 -12.74
CA GLU A 47 7.35 -16.61 -13.73
C GLU A 47 8.64 -16.73 -14.54
N TYR A 48 9.30 -15.60 -14.82
CA TYR A 48 10.62 -15.55 -15.43
C TYR A 48 11.69 -16.06 -14.43
N ALA A 49 11.61 -15.59 -13.16
CA ALA A 49 12.55 -16.02 -12.12
C ALA A 49 12.56 -17.55 -11.91
N ARG A 50 11.36 -18.18 -11.88
CA ARG A 50 11.22 -19.65 -11.76
C ARG A 50 11.83 -20.42 -12.93
N LYS A 51 11.94 -19.78 -14.09
CA LYS A 51 12.52 -20.38 -15.32
C LYS A 51 13.97 -19.99 -15.52
N ASN A 52 14.61 -19.33 -14.56
CA ASN A 52 15.95 -18.75 -14.66
C ASN A 52 16.15 -17.90 -15.93
N GLN A 53 15.09 -17.20 -16.35
CA GLN A 53 15.13 -16.32 -17.51
C GLN A 53 15.44 -14.89 -17.06
N GLU A 54 16.48 -14.32 -17.64
CA GLU A 54 16.82 -12.92 -17.40
C GLU A 54 15.82 -11.99 -18.11
N VAL A 55 15.39 -10.96 -17.41
CA VAL A 55 14.52 -9.91 -17.93
C VAL A 55 15.11 -8.57 -17.56
N LYS A 56 15.21 -7.67 -18.54
CA LYS A 56 15.64 -6.30 -18.27
C LYS A 56 14.59 -5.59 -17.43
N LEU A 57 14.94 -5.28 -16.19
CA LEU A 57 14.08 -4.57 -15.26
C LEU A 57 14.21 -3.06 -15.46
N THR A 58 13.07 -2.38 -15.50
CA THR A 58 13.04 -0.92 -15.53
C THR A 58 12.89 -0.39 -14.09
N PRO A 59 13.80 0.49 -13.65
CA PRO A 59 13.67 1.16 -12.37
C PRO A 59 12.34 1.91 -12.24
N ARG A 60 11.78 1.95 -11.04
CA ARG A 60 10.54 2.66 -10.74
C ARG A 60 10.79 3.75 -9.71
N LYS A 61 10.17 4.90 -9.91
CA LYS A 61 10.18 5.96 -8.92
C LYS A 61 9.38 5.52 -7.69
N ILE A 62 10.00 5.65 -6.55
CA ILE A 62 9.43 5.48 -5.22
C ILE A 62 9.78 6.68 -4.37
N THR A 63 9.08 6.86 -3.27
CA THR A 63 9.42 7.88 -2.27
C THR A 63 9.51 7.23 -0.91
N ILE A 64 10.61 7.44 -0.22
CA ILE A 64 10.77 7.14 1.20
C ILE A 64 10.45 8.43 1.96
N TYR A 65 9.36 8.43 2.71
CA TYR A 65 8.94 9.62 3.48
C TYR A 65 9.75 9.77 4.76
N SER A 66 9.99 8.65 5.44
CA SER A 66 10.85 8.58 6.63
C SER A 66 11.44 7.18 6.77
N ILE A 67 12.59 7.11 7.44
CA ILE A 67 13.21 5.84 7.82
C ILE A 67 13.92 6.07 9.15
N GLU A 68 13.67 5.20 10.13
CA GLU A 68 14.18 5.31 11.48
C GLU A 68 14.78 3.99 11.93
N LEU A 69 15.98 4.04 12.49
CA LEU A 69 16.61 2.90 13.12
C LEU A 69 15.95 2.66 14.49
N ILE A 70 15.38 1.48 14.69
CA ILE A 70 14.72 1.08 15.93
C ILE A 70 15.71 0.37 16.84
N ASP A 71 16.46 -0.61 16.30
CA ASP A 71 17.38 -1.41 17.12
C ASP A 71 18.52 -2.00 16.27
N ILE A 72 19.62 -2.39 16.95
CA ILE A 72 20.79 -3.04 16.37
C ILE A 72 21.13 -4.26 17.24
N TYR A 73 21.31 -5.40 16.61
CA TYR A 73 21.78 -6.66 17.23
C TYR A 73 23.11 -7.06 16.59
N PRO A 74 24.25 -6.56 17.08
CA PRO A 74 25.58 -6.79 16.47
C PRO A 74 25.96 -8.26 16.41
N GLU A 75 25.69 -9.02 17.45
CA GLU A 75 25.98 -10.48 17.53
C GLU A 75 25.23 -11.28 16.47
N ASN A 76 24.05 -10.82 16.07
CA ASN A 76 23.24 -11.45 15.03
C ASN A 76 23.41 -10.79 13.66
N LYS A 77 24.21 -9.73 13.57
CA LYS A 77 24.38 -8.89 12.38
C LYS A 77 23.02 -8.40 11.82
N GLN A 78 22.12 -7.97 12.72
CA GLN A 78 20.75 -7.56 12.38
C GLN A 78 20.50 -6.12 12.78
N ILE A 79 19.72 -5.43 11.97
CA ILE A 79 19.13 -4.12 12.29
C ILE A 79 17.63 -4.19 12.15
N ILE A 80 16.92 -3.46 12.99
CA ILE A 80 15.50 -3.22 12.89
C ILE A 80 15.30 -1.74 12.55
N PHE A 81 14.56 -1.47 11.51
CA PHE A 81 14.20 -0.11 11.13
C PHE A 81 12.74 -0.02 10.72
N GLU A 82 12.13 1.12 10.97
CA GLU A 82 10.80 1.47 10.48
C GLU A 82 10.94 2.36 9.25
N VAL A 83 10.07 2.16 8.26
CA VAL A 83 10.07 2.95 7.03
C VAL A 83 8.65 3.32 6.62
N SER A 84 8.44 4.62 6.38
CA SER A 84 7.24 5.13 5.72
C SER A 84 7.56 5.42 4.25
N CYS A 85 6.80 4.83 3.33
CA CYS A 85 7.13 4.89 1.91
C CYS A 85 5.88 4.88 1.01
N SER A 86 6.07 5.28 -0.24
CA SER A 86 5.03 5.25 -1.25
C SER A 86 4.60 3.82 -1.61
N LYS A 87 3.40 3.68 -2.15
CA LYS A 87 2.93 2.41 -2.72
C LYS A 87 3.89 1.91 -3.81
N GLY A 88 4.09 0.61 -3.84
CA GLY A 88 4.96 -0.03 -4.84
C GLY A 88 6.43 -0.09 -4.43
N THR A 89 6.81 0.43 -3.26
CA THR A 89 8.15 0.25 -2.69
C THR A 89 8.35 -1.20 -2.24
N TYR A 90 9.45 -1.81 -2.66
CA TYR A 90 9.85 -3.16 -2.26
C TYR A 90 10.85 -3.08 -1.12
N ILE A 91 10.42 -3.45 0.08
CA ILE A 91 11.30 -3.42 1.27
C ILE A 91 12.46 -4.41 1.13
N ARG A 92 12.26 -5.54 0.44
CA ARG A 92 13.36 -6.48 0.12
C ARG A 92 14.49 -5.79 -0.65
N SER A 93 14.17 -5.07 -1.73
CA SER A 93 15.17 -4.33 -2.49
C SER A 93 15.80 -3.21 -1.66
N LEU A 94 15.01 -2.54 -0.81
CA LEU A 94 15.54 -1.51 0.08
C LEU A 94 16.58 -2.08 1.06
N CYS A 95 16.32 -3.26 1.66
CA CYS A 95 17.28 -3.93 2.54
C CYS A 95 18.60 -4.27 1.81
N GLU A 96 18.50 -4.78 0.57
CA GLU A 96 19.68 -5.06 -0.25
C GLU A 96 20.45 -3.77 -0.60
N ASP A 97 19.76 -2.69 -0.94
CA ASP A 97 20.37 -1.41 -1.30
C ASP A 97 21.03 -0.74 -0.09
N ILE A 98 20.42 -0.85 1.11
CA ILE A 98 21.03 -0.40 2.37
C ILE A 98 22.31 -1.17 2.64
N ALA A 99 22.28 -2.50 2.53
CA ALA A 99 23.46 -3.34 2.75
C ALA A 99 24.59 -3.01 1.75
N LYS A 100 24.29 -2.84 0.47
CA LYS A 100 25.26 -2.39 -0.54
C LYS A 100 25.90 -1.06 -0.17
N LYS A 101 25.12 -0.10 0.33
CA LYS A 101 25.62 1.21 0.72
C LYS A 101 26.49 1.14 1.99
N LEU A 102 26.27 0.15 2.84
CA LEU A 102 27.13 -0.21 3.96
C LEU A 102 28.36 -1.06 3.54
N ASN A 103 28.60 -1.24 2.23
CA ASN A 103 29.67 -2.09 1.67
C ASN A 103 29.59 -3.55 2.10
N THR A 104 28.37 -4.08 2.31
CA THR A 104 28.13 -5.47 2.69
C THR A 104 27.00 -6.08 1.85
N VAL A 105 26.61 -7.30 2.15
CA VAL A 105 25.42 -7.96 1.64
C VAL A 105 24.40 -8.10 2.75
N GLY A 106 23.12 -8.07 2.39
CA GLY A 106 22.04 -8.20 3.37
C GLY A 106 20.73 -8.59 2.71
N TYR A 107 19.83 -9.09 3.52
CA TYR A 107 18.49 -9.49 3.09
C TYR A 107 17.44 -9.14 4.15
N MET A 108 16.20 -9.03 3.71
CA MET A 108 15.06 -8.85 4.60
C MET A 108 14.75 -10.16 5.32
N LYS A 109 14.98 -10.23 6.62
CA LYS A 109 14.68 -11.40 7.46
C LYS A 109 13.17 -11.47 7.75
N GLU A 110 12.62 -10.37 8.25
CA GLU A 110 11.21 -10.25 8.64
C GLU A 110 10.63 -8.92 8.17
N LEU A 111 9.33 -8.88 7.95
CA LEU A 111 8.61 -7.67 7.60
C LEU A 111 7.26 -7.64 8.31
N SER A 112 7.01 -6.59 9.06
CA SER A 112 5.70 -6.28 9.61
C SER A 112 5.15 -5.00 9.00
N ARG A 113 3.92 -5.03 8.52
CA ARG A 113 3.24 -3.84 8.04
C ARG A 113 2.42 -3.26 9.18
N ILE A 114 2.84 -2.11 9.68
CA ILE A 114 2.22 -1.47 10.85
C ILE A 114 1.09 -0.51 10.47
N SER A 115 1.12 0.07 9.25
CA SER A 115 0.03 0.94 8.80
C SER A 115 -0.15 0.94 7.28
N VAL A 116 -1.36 1.25 6.81
CA VAL A 116 -1.69 1.54 5.41
C VAL A 116 -2.75 2.62 5.36
N GLY A 117 -2.40 3.82 4.86
CA GLY A 117 -3.30 4.97 4.90
C GLY A 117 -3.68 5.28 6.35
N GLN A 118 -4.98 5.26 6.64
CA GLN A 118 -5.50 5.49 8.00
C GLN A 118 -5.62 4.22 8.86
N PHE A 119 -5.33 3.06 8.30
CA PHE A 119 -5.41 1.79 9.03
C PHE A 119 -4.10 1.50 9.74
N ASP A 120 -4.18 1.27 11.05
CA ASP A 120 -3.06 0.92 11.92
C ASP A 120 -3.22 -0.48 12.47
N ILE A 121 -2.12 -1.20 12.65
CA ILE A 121 -2.13 -2.58 13.15
C ILE A 121 -2.72 -2.70 14.55
N SER A 122 -2.59 -1.65 15.37
CA SER A 122 -3.16 -1.63 16.73
C SER A 122 -4.69 -1.72 16.73
N ASN A 123 -5.34 -1.33 15.63
CA ASN A 123 -6.79 -1.41 15.45
C ASN A 123 -7.22 -2.67 14.66
N SER A 124 -6.28 -3.52 14.33
CA SER A 124 -6.54 -4.75 13.57
C SER A 124 -6.94 -5.88 14.53
N ILE A 125 -7.63 -6.87 13.98
CA ILE A 125 -7.99 -8.12 14.67
C ILE A 125 -7.27 -9.29 14.03
N THR A 126 -7.02 -10.35 14.80
CA THR A 126 -6.45 -11.58 14.24
C THR A 126 -7.53 -12.41 13.54
N ILE A 127 -7.09 -13.33 12.67
CA ILE A 127 -8.01 -14.30 12.05
C ILE A 127 -8.68 -15.16 13.11
N GLU A 128 -7.93 -15.56 14.16
CA GLU A 128 -8.43 -16.32 15.27
C GLU A 128 -9.53 -15.57 16.05
N ASP A 129 -9.37 -14.26 16.26
CA ASP A 129 -10.39 -13.45 16.92
C ASP A 129 -11.65 -13.34 16.05
N LEU A 130 -11.48 -13.19 14.73
CA LEU A 130 -12.59 -13.17 13.81
C LEU A 130 -13.35 -14.51 13.80
N GLU A 131 -12.63 -15.64 13.73
CA GLU A 131 -13.25 -16.97 13.76
C GLU A 131 -14.02 -17.26 15.04
N LYS A 132 -13.49 -16.86 16.20
CA LYS A 132 -14.15 -17.02 17.50
C LYS A 132 -15.42 -16.18 17.63
N ASN A 133 -15.44 -14.99 17.01
CA ASN A 133 -16.50 -14.01 17.21
C ASN A 133 -17.36 -13.76 15.96
N LYS A 134 -17.24 -14.59 14.92
CA LYS A 134 -17.94 -14.41 13.62
C LYS A 134 -19.47 -14.34 13.71
N ASN A 135 -20.07 -14.84 14.80
CA ASN A 135 -21.52 -14.82 15.04
C ASN A 135 -21.92 -13.70 16.02
N SER A 136 -21.01 -12.82 16.42
CA SER A 136 -21.28 -11.71 17.33
C SER A 136 -21.46 -10.42 16.51
N ASP A 137 -22.70 -9.95 16.38
CA ASP A 137 -23.01 -8.70 15.69
C ASP A 137 -22.29 -7.49 16.34
N GLU A 138 -22.16 -7.50 17.67
CA GLU A 138 -21.43 -6.46 18.40
C GLU A 138 -19.96 -6.43 18.01
N PHE A 139 -19.31 -7.60 17.93
CA PHE A 139 -17.91 -7.69 17.52
C PHE A 139 -17.71 -7.24 16.05
N ILE A 140 -18.60 -7.70 15.16
CA ILE A 140 -18.55 -7.34 13.74
C ILE A 140 -18.74 -5.84 13.58
N ASN A 141 -19.78 -5.26 14.17
CA ASN A 141 -20.07 -3.84 14.07
C ASN A 141 -18.96 -2.96 14.64
N LYS A 142 -18.24 -3.42 15.65
CA LYS A 142 -17.11 -2.71 16.25
C LYS A 142 -15.88 -2.66 15.32
N HIS A 143 -15.62 -3.75 14.58
CA HIS A 143 -14.38 -3.91 13.82
C HIS A 143 -14.56 -3.80 12.30
N PHE A 144 -15.80 -3.83 11.82
CA PHE A 144 -16.10 -3.71 10.39
C PHE A 144 -16.26 -2.24 10.00
N ILE A 145 -15.48 -1.81 9.02
CA ILE A 145 -15.55 -0.47 8.43
C ILE A 145 -16.17 -0.60 7.05
N THR A 146 -17.34 0.01 6.83
CA THR A 146 -17.97 0.01 5.51
C THR A 146 -17.20 0.88 4.53
N ILE A 147 -17.42 0.64 3.22
CA ILE A 147 -16.88 1.51 2.17
C ILE A 147 -17.36 2.95 2.37
N GLU A 148 -18.64 3.12 2.75
CA GLU A 148 -19.23 4.44 3.01
C GLU A 148 -18.50 5.17 4.15
N ASP A 149 -18.30 4.50 5.29
CA ASP A 149 -17.64 5.07 6.47
C ASP A 149 -16.18 5.41 6.17
N TYR A 150 -15.48 4.54 5.45
CA TYR A 150 -14.10 4.82 5.02
C TYR A 150 -14.02 6.11 4.19
N PHE A 151 -14.85 6.27 3.16
CA PHE A 151 -14.82 7.46 2.33
C PHE A 151 -15.41 8.70 3.05
N LYS A 152 -16.28 8.51 4.03
CA LYS A 152 -16.76 9.58 4.92
C LYS A 152 -15.61 10.13 5.77
N SER A 153 -14.75 9.26 6.31
CA SER A 153 -13.61 9.69 7.12
C SER A 153 -12.55 10.45 6.31
N LEU A 154 -12.43 10.20 5.00
CA LEU A 154 -11.52 10.95 4.14
C LEU A 154 -12.03 12.35 3.82
N ASN A 155 -13.33 12.51 3.54
CA ASN A 155 -13.96 13.80 3.30
C ASN A 155 -15.48 13.71 3.52
N GLU A 156 -15.94 14.28 4.64
CA GLU A 156 -17.34 14.23 5.02
C GLU A 156 -18.27 14.97 4.04
N ASN A 157 -17.79 16.01 3.37
CA ASN A 157 -18.59 16.86 2.51
C ASN A 157 -18.72 16.36 1.06
N ASN A 158 -17.89 15.44 0.63
CA ASN A 158 -17.92 14.94 -0.74
C ASN A 158 -19.07 13.94 -0.96
N LYS A 159 -20.26 14.47 -1.27
CA LYS A 159 -21.50 13.72 -1.54
C LYS A 159 -22.14 14.20 -2.84
N ILE A 160 -22.72 13.27 -3.58
CA ILE A 160 -23.58 13.54 -4.75
C ILE A 160 -24.85 12.72 -4.60
N TYR A 161 -25.99 13.39 -4.73
CA TYR A 161 -27.31 12.76 -4.79
C TYR A 161 -27.76 12.64 -6.24
N LEU A 162 -28.00 11.42 -6.71
CA LEU A 162 -28.45 11.18 -8.07
C LEU A 162 -29.98 11.14 -8.17
N GLU A 163 -30.48 11.77 -9.23
CA GLU A 163 -31.85 11.57 -9.68
C GLU A 163 -32.07 10.11 -10.08
N ASN A 164 -33.26 9.54 -9.83
CA ASN A 164 -33.57 8.17 -10.14
C ASN A 164 -33.28 7.79 -11.61
N SER A 165 -33.50 8.73 -12.54
CA SER A 165 -33.19 8.55 -13.98
C SER A 165 -31.69 8.43 -14.28
N LYS A 166 -30.82 8.99 -13.42
CA LYS A 166 -29.37 8.98 -13.59
C LYS A 166 -28.70 7.76 -12.94
N ILE A 167 -29.38 7.10 -12.01
CA ILE A 167 -28.82 5.93 -11.30
C ILE A 167 -28.47 4.79 -12.27
N PRO A 168 -29.37 4.34 -13.16
CA PRO A 168 -29.02 3.29 -14.13
C PRO A 168 -27.87 3.68 -15.06
N LEU A 169 -27.79 4.95 -15.45
CA LEU A 169 -26.71 5.45 -16.28
C LEU A 169 -25.35 5.37 -15.54
N PHE A 170 -25.33 5.81 -14.29
CA PHE A 170 -24.14 5.71 -13.43
C PHE A 170 -23.71 4.26 -13.21
N LEU A 171 -24.66 3.38 -12.87
CA LEU A 171 -24.41 1.94 -12.68
C LEU A 171 -23.88 1.27 -13.95
N ASN A 172 -24.29 1.71 -15.12
CA ASN A 172 -23.79 1.20 -16.41
C ASN A 172 -22.49 1.88 -16.89
N GLY A 173 -21.92 2.77 -16.09
CA GLY A 173 -20.64 3.42 -16.39
C GLY A 173 -20.72 4.60 -17.36
N VAL A 174 -21.92 5.11 -17.63
CA VAL A 174 -22.10 6.34 -18.41
C VAL A 174 -21.54 7.52 -17.59
N LYS A 175 -20.71 8.34 -18.24
CA LYS A 175 -20.20 9.56 -17.62
C LYS A 175 -21.31 10.62 -17.52
N LEU A 176 -21.50 11.15 -16.34
CA LEU A 176 -22.51 12.17 -16.06
C LEU A 176 -21.83 13.52 -15.81
N THR A 177 -22.43 14.61 -16.27
CA THR A 177 -21.90 15.96 -16.03
C THR A 177 -22.30 16.43 -14.63
N PHE A 178 -21.29 16.77 -13.82
CA PHE A 178 -21.42 17.38 -12.51
C PHE A 178 -20.37 18.49 -12.36
N PRO A 179 -20.77 19.76 -12.23
CA PRO A 179 -19.87 20.90 -12.11
C PRO A 179 -19.32 21.01 -10.68
N LEU A 180 -18.59 20.00 -10.27
CA LEU A 180 -17.94 19.89 -8.96
C LEU A 180 -16.43 19.80 -9.15
N SER A 181 -15.68 20.06 -8.09
CA SER A 181 -14.22 19.92 -8.07
C SER A 181 -13.80 18.47 -8.29
N ASP A 182 -12.62 18.28 -8.87
CA ASP A 182 -12.04 16.96 -9.07
C ASP A 182 -11.86 16.24 -7.71
N GLY A 183 -12.27 14.98 -7.64
CA GLY A 183 -12.17 14.19 -6.41
C GLY A 183 -13.12 13.00 -6.36
N LEU A 184 -12.99 12.22 -5.29
CA LEU A 184 -13.87 11.11 -4.99
C LEU A 184 -15.09 11.58 -4.21
N TYR A 185 -16.25 11.08 -4.58
CA TYR A 185 -17.54 11.42 -4.01
C TYR A 185 -18.32 10.17 -3.64
N ARG A 186 -18.95 10.18 -2.48
CA ARG A 186 -19.98 9.20 -2.10
C ARG A 186 -21.26 9.50 -2.88
N ILE A 187 -21.81 8.48 -3.50
CA ILE A 187 -22.98 8.59 -4.37
C ILE A 187 -24.19 8.01 -3.67
N TYR A 188 -25.27 8.77 -3.62
CA TYR A 188 -26.53 8.41 -2.98
C TYR A 188 -27.69 8.56 -3.95
N ASP A 189 -28.77 7.83 -3.69
CA ASP A 189 -30.08 8.13 -4.27
C ASP A 189 -30.80 9.26 -3.49
N LYS A 190 -31.98 9.64 -3.94
CA LYS A 190 -32.79 10.65 -3.26
C LYS A 190 -33.30 10.24 -1.87
N ASN A 191 -33.33 8.95 -1.58
CA ASN A 191 -33.73 8.40 -0.29
C ASN A 191 -32.55 8.24 0.67
N ASN A 192 -31.40 8.82 0.34
CA ASN A 192 -30.15 8.72 1.11
C ASN A 192 -29.58 7.30 1.16
N TYR A 193 -29.91 6.44 0.18
CA TYR A 193 -29.31 5.12 0.05
C TYR A 193 -27.96 5.23 -0.63
N PHE A 194 -26.92 4.65 -0.03
CA PHE A 194 -25.55 4.65 -0.57
C PHE A 194 -25.44 3.71 -1.76
N ILE A 195 -25.05 4.24 -2.92
CA ILE A 195 -24.92 3.49 -4.18
C ILE A 195 -23.47 3.09 -4.44
N GLY A 196 -22.51 3.90 -3.97
CA GLY A 196 -21.10 3.64 -4.21
C GLY A 196 -20.26 4.90 -4.24
N ILE A 197 -19.09 4.80 -4.89
CA ILE A 197 -18.13 5.88 -5.05
C ILE A 197 -17.98 6.25 -6.51
N GLY A 198 -17.99 7.55 -6.80
CA GLY A 198 -17.67 8.10 -8.10
C GLY A 198 -16.49 9.05 -8.06
N MET A 199 -15.75 9.12 -9.15
CA MET A 199 -14.69 10.10 -9.38
C MET A 199 -15.22 11.21 -10.28
N VAL A 200 -15.20 12.46 -9.82
CA VAL A 200 -15.36 13.63 -10.67
C VAL A 200 -13.98 14.04 -11.18
N LYS A 201 -13.87 14.17 -12.49
CA LYS A 201 -12.69 14.71 -13.15
C LYS A 201 -13.10 15.54 -14.35
N ASN A 202 -12.65 16.79 -14.41
CA ASN A 202 -13.05 17.74 -15.45
C ASN A 202 -14.57 17.81 -15.60
N THR A 203 -15.29 18.00 -14.49
CA THR A 203 -16.77 18.05 -14.41
C THR A 203 -17.51 16.76 -14.82
N LEU A 204 -16.81 15.67 -15.10
CA LEU A 204 -17.41 14.41 -15.47
C LEU A 204 -17.32 13.41 -14.31
N LEU A 205 -18.46 12.96 -13.82
CA LEU A 205 -18.60 11.91 -12.83
C LEU A 205 -18.50 10.54 -13.54
N LYS A 206 -17.61 9.69 -13.07
CA LYS A 206 -17.45 8.31 -13.47
C LYS A 206 -17.54 7.40 -12.25
N ARG A 207 -18.17 6.22 -12.39
CA ARG A 207 -18.19 5.21 -11.33
C ARG A 207 -16.78 4.66 -11.05
N GLU A 208 -16.47 4.47 -9.76
CA GLU A 208 -15.24 3.79 -9.30
C GLU A 208 -15.56 2.51 -8.51
N ILE A 209 -16.48 2.59 -7.56
CA ILE A 209 -16.93 1.46 -6.74
C ILE A 209 -18.46 1.46 -6.76
N ILE A 210 -19.06 0.29 -6.93
CA ILE A 210 -20.50 0.09 -6.77
C ILE A 210 -20.70 -0.83 -5.58
N VAL A 211 -21.66 -0.47 -4.73
CA VAL A 211 -22.17 -1.33 -3.66
C VAL A 211 -23.49 -1.89 -4.15
N GLU A 212 -23.52 -3.21 -4.38
CA GLU A 212 -24.72 -3.91 -4.76
C GLU A 212 -25.74 -3.84 -3.60
N LYS A 213 -27.00 -3.66 -3.95
CA LYS A 213 -28.08 -3.76 -2.99
C LYS A 213 -28.24 -5.24 -2.67
N ASP A 214 -28.07 -5.60 -1.40
CA ASP A 214 -28.48 -6.94 -0.96
C ASP A 214 -29.93 -7.13 -1.32
N SER A 215 -30.18 -8.10 -2.20
CA SER A 215 -31.50 -8.44 -2.77
C SER A 215 -32.30 -9.30 -1.80
#